data_3c8b4b166314ff4f6d29795443251e6f
#
_entry.id   3c8b4b166314ff4f6d29795443251e6f
#
_cell.length_a   1.000
_cell.length_b   1.000
_cell.length_c   1.000
_cell.angle_alpha   90.00
_cell.angle_beta   90.00
_cell.angle_gamma   90.00
#
_symmetry.space_group_name_H-M   'P 1'
#
loop_
_entity.id
_entity.type
_entity.pdbx_description
1 polymer ?
#
loop_
_entity_poly.entity_id
_entity_poly.type
_entity_poly.pdbx_seq_one_letter_code
_entity_poly.pdbx_strand_id
1 'polypeptide(L)'
;MLRTEIGIPTILKVGENTLEKMGEYLAEYEIDKVVIYFGNGLINLFGDKVFNGFKEAGVEVLHYEELDTVKIEDLMDMAFSLPNETEAVIGLGGGKVIDAAKYMCYLKKLPFVSVPTSASSDGFCSSTASLIVNERRLSVPAELADAIIVDTHAILSAPAKFILSGVGDMMAKITAVYDWQFEAANGYSVLNDTAVMIAKNAVNSFARLPFDMVEKPVFIRE
;
A
#
# COMPACT_ATOMS: atom_id res chain seq x y z
N MET A 1 -2.12 -19.79 -14.81
CA MET A 1 -3.29 -19.12 -15.39
C MET A 1 -3.16 -17.65 -15.04
N LEU A 2 -2.93 -16.77 -16.00
CA LEU A 2 -2.85 -15.33 -15.74
C LEU A 2 -4.23 -14.88 -15.26
N ARG A 3 -4.32 -14.29 -14.06
CA ARG A 3 -5.56 -13.68 -13.59
C ARG A 3 -5.88 -12.50 -14.52
N THR A 4 -6.98 -12.56 -15.22
CA THR A 4 -7.52 -11.46 -16.05
C THR A 4 -8.43 -10.53 -15.26
N GLU A 5 -8.53 -10.74 -13.95
CA GLU A 5 -9.39 -9.96 -13.06
C GLU A 5 -8.69 -8.67 -12.64
N ILE A 6 -9.45 -7.58 -12.67
CA ILE A 6 -9.01 -6.29 -12.12
C ILE A 6 -9.64 -6.18 -10.74
N GLY A 7 -8.81 -6.21 -9.70
CA GLY A 7 -9.24 -5.94 -8.34
C GLY A 7 -9.30 -4.43 -8.08
N ILE A 8 -10.31 -4.01 -7.35
CA ILE A 8 -10.45 -2.62 -6.86
C ILE A 8 -10.64 -2.70 -5.35
N PRO A 9 -9.93 -1.87 -4.56
CA PRO A 9 -10.14 -1.81 -3.12
C PRO A 9 -11.60 -1.51 -2.77
N THR A 10 -12.12 -2.18 -1.76
CA THR A 10 -13.48 -1.92 -1.27
C THR A 10 -13.58 -0.55 -0.61
N ILE A 11 -12.51 -0.15 0.08
CA ILE A 11 -12.39 1.15 0.75
C ILE A 11 -11.23 1.92 0.12
N LEU A 12 -11.49 3.12 -0.36
CA LEU A 12 -10.47 4.09 -0.78
C LEU A 12 -10.78 5.44 -0.14
N LYS A 13 -9.96 5.83 0.81
CA LYS A 13 -10.06 7.12 1.51
C LYS A 13 -8.77 7.91 1.31
N VAL A 14 -8.88 9.09 0.75
CA VAL A 14 -7.75 10.02 0.54
C VAL A 14 -8.17 11.37 1.09
N GLY A 15 -7.40 11.93 2.01
CA GLY A 15 -7.73 13.23 2.59
C GLY A 15 -6.89 13.57 3.81
N GLU A 16 -7.25 14.67 4.45
CA GLU A 16 -6.63 15.12 5.69
C GLU A 16 -7.24 14.40 6.89
N ASN A 17 -6.42 14.07 7.89
CA ASN A 17 -6.83 13.41 9.14
C ASN A 17 -7.53 12.04 8.93
N THR A 18 -7.23 11.34 7.85
CA THR A 18 -7.80 10.01 7.61
C THR A 18 -7.24 8.97 8.56
N LEU A 19 -6.04 9.18 9.12
CA LEU A 19 -5.45 8.29 10.15
C LEU A 19 -6.31 8.26 11.43
N GLU A 20 -6.85 9.41 11.85
CA GLU A 20 -7.70 9.52 13.03
C GLU A 20 -9.07 8.85 12.82
N LYS A 21 -9.54 8.79 11.58
CA LYS A 21 -10.84 8.22 11.19
C LYS A 21 -10.76 6.77 10.74
N MET A 22 -9.58 6.17 10.79
CA MET A 22 -9.36 4.81 10.29
C MET A 22 -10.26 3.79 10.98
N GLY A 23 -10.45 3.92 12.30
CA GLY A 23 -11.36 3.07 13.06
C GLY A 23 -12.82 3.19 12.58
N GLU A 24 -13.33 4.41 12.32
CA GLU A 24 -14.68 4.61 11.77
C GLU A 24 -14.85 3.92 10.42
N TYR A 25 -13.84 4.06 9.52
CA TYR A 25 -13.91 3.44 8.20
C TYR A 25 -13.94 1.91 8.25
N LEU A 26 -13.24 1.30 9.20
CA LEU A 26 -13.21 -0.17 9.33
C LEU A 26 -14.47 -0.69 10.04
N ALA A 27 -14.96 0.01 11.04
CA ALA A 27 -16.21 -0.34 11.73
C ALA A 27 -17.44 -0.33 10.79
N GLU A 28 -17.46 0.57 9.78
CA GLU A 28 -18.50 0.57 8.74
C GLU A 28 -18.57 -0.76 7.95
N TYR A 29 -17.47 -1.53 7.94
CA TYR A 29 -17.34 -2.83 7.25
C TYR A 29 -17.27 -4.01 8.22
N GLU A 30 -17.75 -3.81 9.46
CA GLU A 30 -17.80 -4.85 10.49
C GLU A 30 -16.42 -5.44 10.83
N ILE A 31 -15.36 -4.62 10.76
CA ILE A 31 -13.99 -4.96 11.18
C ILE A 31 -13.75 -4.32 12.54
N ASP A 32 -13.82 -5.13 13.60
CA ASP A 32 -13.74 -4.68 15.00
C ASP A 32 -12.43 -5.05 15.68
N LYS A 33 -11.61 -5.95 15.08
CA LYS A 33 -10.36 -6.45 15.68
C LYS A 33 -9.21 -6.45 14.69
N VAL A 34 -8.19 -5.65 14.95
CA VAL A 34 -7.09 -5.43 14.03
C VAL A 34 -5.71 -5.67 14.64
N VAL A 35 -4.75 -6.01 13.77
CA VAL A 35 -3.32 -5.97 14.07
C VAL A 35 -2.67 -4.88 13.20
N ILE A 36 -1.76 -4.08 13.79
CA ILE A 36 -1.14 -2.95 13.10
C ILE A 36 0.37 -3.11 13.09
N TYR A 37 0.95 -3.13 11.90
CA TYR A 37 2.39 -3.04 11.70
C TYR A 37 2.77 -1.63 11.24
N PHE A 38 3.67 -0.99 11.98
CA PHE A 38 4.17 0.34 11.69
C PHE A 38 5.55 0.26 11.04
N GLY A 39 5.85 1.21 10.16
CA GLY A 39 7.24 1.48 9.78
C GLY A 39 8.03 2.08 10.93
N ASN A 40 9.36 1.93 10.91
CA ASN A 40 10.24 2.40 11.98
C ASN A 40 10.06 3.88 12.31
N GLY A 41 9.89 4.19 13.58
CA GLY A 41 9.68 5.54 14.12
C GLY A 41 8.25 6.09 13.93
N LEU A 42 7.36 5.37 13.25
CA LEU A 42 6.02 5.86 12.94
C LEU A 42 5.03 5.72 14.11
N ILE A 43 5.27 4.83 15.06
CA ILE A 43 4.48 4.77 16.31
C ILE A 43 4.62 6.11 17.05
N ASN A 44 5.82 6.66 17.15
CA ASN A 44 6.05 7.95 17.82
C ASN A 44 5.42 9.13 17.08
N LEU A 45 5.25 9.04 15.76
CA LEU A 45 4.72 10.14 14.94
C LEU A 45 3.19 10.10 14.83
N PHE A 46 2.62 8.91 14.69
CA PHE A 46 1.22 8.73 14.33
C PHE A 46 0.43 7.87 15.32
N GLY A 47 1.11 7.17 16.25
CA GLY A 47 0.48 6.19 17.13
C GLY A 47 -0.67 6.77 17.93
N ASP A 48 -0.49 7.94 18.59
CA ASP A 48 -1.54 8.56 19.38
C ASP A 48 -2.81 8.85 18.56
N LYS A 49 -2.65 9.36 17.34
CA LYS A 49 -3.78 9.63 16.44
C LYS A 49 -4.52 8.36 16.05
N VAL A 50 -3.76 7.34 15.67
CA VAL A 50 -4.26 6.04 15.23
C VAL A 50 -5.01 5.34 16.38
N PHE A 51 -4.38 5.23 17.55
CA PHE A 51 -4.97 4.53 18.70
C PHE A 51 -6.21 5.25 19.27
N ASN A 52 -6.19 6.59 19.30
CA ASN A 52 -7.37 7.36 19.71
C ASN A 52 -8.54 7.16 18.74
N GLY A 53 -8.29 7.20 17.42
CA GLY A 53 -9.33 6.96 16.42
C GLY A 53 -9.94 5.56 16.51
N PHE A 54 -9.12 4.53 16.74
CA PHE A 54 -9.62 3.16 16.96
C PHE A 54 -10.45 3.04 18.25
N LYS A 55 -9.97 3.64 19.34
CA LYS A 55 -10.69 3.64 20.62
C LYS A 55 -12.04 4.35 20.51
N GLU A 56 -12.11 5.48 19.83
CA GLU A 56 -13.36 6.24 19.62
C GLU A 56 -14.37 5.45 18.77
N ALA A 57 -13.88 4.71 17.79
CA ALA A 57 -14.71 3.87 16.93
C ALA A 57 -15.08 2.51 17.56
N GLY A 58 -14.50 2.15 18.70
CA GLY A 58 -14.75 0.86 19.36
C GLY A 58 -14.02 -0.32 18.72
N VAL A 59 -13.02 -0.07 17.86
CA VAL A 59 -12.20 -1.11 17.22
C VAL A 59 -11.04 -1.47 18.15
N GLU A 60 -10.88 -2.77 18.41
CA GLU A 60 -9.83 -3.31 19.27
C GLU A 60 -8.54 -3.53 18.50
N VAL A 61 -7.43 -2.98 18.98
CA VAL A 61 -6.10 -3.27 18.47
C VAL A 61 -5.50 -4.42 19.27
N LEU A 62 -5.52 -5.62 18.70
CA LEU A 62 -5.06 -6.86 19.35
C LEU A 62 -3.54 -6.88 19.54
N HIS A 63 -2.82 -6.36 18.58
CA HIS A 63 -1.37 -6.27 18.60
C HIS A 63 -0.88 -5.13 17.70
N TYR A 64 0.22 -4.51 18.08
CA TYR A 64 0.94 -3.55 17.23
C TYR A 64 2.43 -3.59 17.48
N GLU A 65 3.22 -3.37 16.44
CA GLU A 65 4.68 -3.25 16.53
C GLU A 65 5.28 -2.50 15.34
N GLU A 66 6.53 -2.04 15.48
CA GLU A 66 7.31 -1.54 14.36
C GLU A 66 7.99 -2.69 13.65
N LEU A 67 7.83 -2.75 12.32
CA LEU A 67 8.34 -3.83 11.49
C LEU A 67 9.42 -3.33 10.54
N ASP A 68 10.59 -3.96 10.60
CA ASP A 68 11.73 -3.64 9.72
C ASP A 68 12.23 -4.84 8.90
N THR A 69 11.65 -6.02 9.06
CA THR A 69 11.99 -7.19 8.24
C THR A 69 11.14 -7.27 6.96
N VAL A 70 11.76 -7.75 5.91
CA VAL A 70 11.10 -8.18 4.66
C VAL A 70 11.60 -9.57 4.25
N LYS A 71 12.19 -10.33 5.18
CA LYS A 71 12.57 -11.71 4.96
C LYS A 71 11.33 -12.60 5.02
N ILE A 72 11.17 -13.42 4.00
CA ILE A 72 9.96 -14.23 3.86
C ILE A 72 9.76 -15.19 5.04
N GLU A 73 10.84 -15.73 5.57
CA GLU A 73 10.83 -16.67 6.70
C GLU A 73 10.28 -15.98 7.96
N ASP A 74 10.79 -14.76 8.29
CA ASP A 74 10.33 -13.99 9.45
C ASP A 74 8.83 -13.66 9.31
N LEU A 75 8.39 -13.25 8.10
CA LEU A 75 7.00 -12.89 7.84
C LEU A 75 6.05 -14.10 7.91
N MET A 76 6.53 -15.29 7.55
CA MET A 76 5.75 -16.52 7.72
C MET A 76 5.52 -16.80 9.22
N ASP A 77 6.56 -16.75 10.04
CA ASP A 77 6.45 -16.96 11.48
C ASP A 77 5.53 -15.92 12.13
N MET A 78 5.66 -14.65 11.76
CA MET A 78 4.78 -13.56 12.21
C MET A 78 3.32 -13.79 11.80
N ALA A 79 3.08 -14.16 10.55
CA ALA A 79 1.73 -14.44 10.04
C ALA A 79 1.04 -15.57 10.83
N PHE A 80 1.76 -16.64 11.12
CA PHE A 80 1.20 -17.77 11.88
C PHE A 80 1.09 -17.50 13.38
N SER A 81 1.74 -16.46 13.89
CA SER A 81 1.67 -16.01 15.29
C SER A 81 0.58 -14.94 15.52
N LEU A 82 -0.12 -14.49 14.47
CA LEU A 82 -1.22 -13.54 14.61
C LEU A 82 -2.32 -14.09 15.54
N PRO A 83 -2.92 -13.25 16.40
CA PRO A 83 -4.08 -13.62 17.20
C PRO A 83 -5.20 -14.23 16.35
N ASN A 84 -5.85 -15.27 16.85
CA ASN A 84 -6.88 -15.99 16.09
C ASN A 84 -8.10 -15.13 15.76
N GLU A 85 -8.38 -14.12 16.60
CA GLU A 85 -9.49 -13.20 16.43
C GLU A 85 -9.18 -12.03 15.47
N THR A 86 -7.99 -12.01 14.84
CA THR A 86 -7.63 -10.95 13.90
C THR A 86 -8.55 -10.97 12.69
N GLU A 87 -9.22 -9.85 12.46
CA GLU A 87 -10.15 -9.68 11.32
C GLU A 87 -9.50 -8.93 10.17
N ALA A 88 -8.53 -8.06 10.45
CA ALA A 88 -7.73 -7.40 9.42
C ALA A 88 -6.32 -7.07 9.93
N VAL A 89 -5.37 -6.97 8.99
CA VAL A 89 -4.01 -6.51 9.28
C VAL A 89 -3.75 -5.20 8.54
N ILE A 90 -3.22 -4.24 9.27
CA ILE A 90 -2.92 -2.89 8.79
C ILE A 90 -1.41 -2.74 8.64
N GLY A 91 -0.97 -2.36 7.43
CA GLY A 91 0.41 -1.94 7.17
C GLY A 91 0.48 -0.41 7.06
N LEU A 92 1.01 0.26 8.09
CA LEU A 92 1.12 1.71 8.15
C LEU A 92 2.57 2.14 7.97
N GLY A 93 2.89 2.71 6.80
CA GLY A 93 4.25 3.18 6.55
C GLY A 93 4.68 3.21 5.10
N GLY A 94 5.97 3.01 4.87
CA GLY A 94 6.55 2.88 3.53
C GLY A 94 6.43 1.46 2.95
N GLY A 95 6.98 1.27 1.75
CA GLY A 95 6.85 0.01 1.00
C GLY A 95 7.26 -1.24 1.78
N LYS A 96 8.26 -1.18 2.67
CA LYS A 96 8.68 -2.36 3.46
C LYS A 96 7.54 -2.93 4.31
N VAL A 97 6.93 -2.10 5.17
CA VAL A 97 5.86 -2.55 6.07
C VAL A 97 4.59 -2.89 5.31
N ILE A 98 4.29 -2.16 4.23
CA ILE A 98 3.16 -2.44 3.36
C ILE A 98 3.32 -3.82 2.71
N ASP A 99 4.48 -4.10 2.11
CA ASP A 99 4.73 -5.40 1.46
C ASP A 99 4.74 -6.55 2.46
N ALA A 100 5.29 -6.33 3.65
CA ALA A 100 5.29 -7.32 4.72
C ALA A 100 3.87 -7.66 5.22
N ALA A 101 3.09 -6.64 5.59
CA ALA A 101 1.71 -6.82 6.04
C ALA A 101 0.83 -7.46 4.96
N LYS A 102 0.96 -6.99 3.71
CA LYS A 102 0.29 -7.53 2.54
C LYS A 102 0.57 -9.04 2.36
N TYR A 103 1.82 -9.45 2.50
CA TYR A 103 2.21 -10.85 2.37
C TYR A 103 1.68 -11.72 3.52
N MET A 104 1.71 -11.22 4.76
CA MET A 104 1.12 -11.92 5.90
C MET A 104 -0.39 -12.13 5.72
N CYS A 105 -1.11 -11.12 5.23
CA CYS A 105 -2.53 -11.23 4.89
C CYS A 105 -2.77 -12.28 3.80
N TYR A 106 -1.93 -12.28 2.75
CA TYR A 106 -2.01 -13.27 1.67
C TYR A 106 -1.88 -14.71 2.19
N LEU A 107 -0.96 -14.97 3.13
CA LEU A 107 -0.78 -16.29 3.75
C LEU A 107 -1.97 -16.69 4.62
N LYS A 108 -2.52 -15.77 5.40
CA LYS A 108 -3.60 -16.01 6.35
C LYS A 108 -5.00 -15.88 5.76
N LYS A 109 -5.11 -15.36 4.55
CA LYS A 109 -6.39 -15.00 3.90
C LYS A 109 -7.20 -14.01 4.73
N LEU A 110 -6.51 -13.05 5.31
CA LEU A 110 -7.09 -11.94 6.06
C LEU A 110 -7.19 -10.70 5.19
N PRO A 111 -8.18 -9.83 5.42
CA PRO A 111 -8.25 -8.50 4.83
C PRO A 111 -6.98 -7.69 5.10
N PHE A 112 -6.47 -7.02 4.06
CA PHE A 112 -5.31 -6.15 4.13
C PHE A 112 -5.70 -4.68 4.01
N VAL A 113 -5.27 -3.89 5.00
CA VAL A 113 -5.45 -2.42 5.01
C VAL A 113 -4.10 -1.75 4.74
N SER A 114 -3.98 -1.07 3.63
CA SER A 114 -2.77 -0.35 3.21
C SER A 114 -2.86 1.12 3.61
N VAL A 115 -1.91 1.57 4.44
CA VAL A 115 -1.85 2.96 4.94
C VAL A 115 -0.49 3.56 4.61
N PRO A 116 -0.28 4.03 3.37
CA PRO A 116 1.00 4.59 2.96
C PRO A 116 1.25 5.94 3.65
N THR A 117 2.46 6.12 4.19
CA THR A 117 2.94 7.39 4.74
C THR A 117 3.94 8.10 3.84
N SER A 118 4.18 7.57 2.65
CA SER A 118 5.00 8.20 1.62
C SER A 118 4.51 7.83 0.23
N ALA A 119 4.61 8.74 -0.71
CA ALA A 119 4.25 8.54 -2.12
C ALA A 119 5.48 8.10 -2.94
N SER A 120 6.22 7.08 -2.49
CA SER A 120 7.48 6.67 -3.11
C SER A 120 7.32 5.69 -4.29
N SER A 121 6.20 4.98 -4.35
CA SER A 121 5.83 4.04 -5.42
C SER A 121 4.36 3.67 -5.29
N ASP A 122 3.82 2.96 -6.28
CA ASP A 122 2.46 2.41 -6.27
C ASP A 122 2.33 1.04 -5.54
N GLY A 123 3.39 0.59 -4.88
CA GLY A 123 3.40 -0.69 -4.16
C GLY A 123 2.27 -0.86 -3.13
N PHE A 124 1.75 0.25 -2.59
CA PHE A 124 0.64 0.26 -1.66
C PHE A 124 -0.70 -0.23 -2.28
N CYS A 125 -0.83 -0.21 -3.60
CA CYS A 125 -2.02 -0.66 -4.33
C CYS A 125 -1.72 -1.79 -5.34
N SER A 126 -0.56 -2.45 -5.23
CA SER A 126 -0.20 -3.58 -6.09
C SER A 126 -0.57 -4.92 -5.45
N SER A 127 -0.73 -5.96 -6.30
CA SER A 127 -1.00 -7.34 -5.88
C SER A 127 0.27 -8.19 -5.71
N THR A 128 1.43 -7.55 -5.61
CA THR A 128 2.72 -8.21 -5.38
C THR A 128 3.43 -7.57 -4.18
N ALA A 129 4.32 -8.32 -3.55
CA ALA A 129 5.19 -7.85 -2.48
C ALA A 129 6.66 -8.07 -2.84
N SER A 130 7.52 -7.09 -2.53
CA SER A 130 8.96 -7.17 -2.78
C SER A 130 9.67 -7.64 -1.52
N LEU A 131 9.99 -8.94 -1.44
CA LEU A 131 10.53 -9.61 -0.26
C LEU A 131 11.94 -10.15 -0.50
N ILE A 132 12.63 -10.48 0.60
CA ILE A 132 13.91 -11.19 0.56
C ILE A 132 13.62 -12.68 0.70
N VAL A 133 14.00 -13.44 -0.33
CA VAL A 133 13.87 -14.90 -0.41
C VAL A 133 15.25 -15.46 -0.73
N ASN A 134 15.81 -16.30 0.12
CA ASN A 134 17.16 -16.82 -0.05
C ASN A 134 18.19 -15.72 -0.34
N GLU A 135 18.21 -14.68 0.49
CA GLU A 135 19.10 -13.51 0.41
C GLU A 135 18.98 -12.66 -0.88
N ARG A 136 17.95 -12.89 -1.70
CA ARG A 136 17.68 -12.13 -2.92
C ARG A 136 16.34 -11.43 -2.83
N ARG A 137 16.30 -10.18 -3.31
CA ARG A 137 15.03 -9.45 -3.41
C ARG A 137 14.25 -9.96 -4.62
N LEU A 138 13.06 -10.48 -4.36
CA LEU A 138 12.15 -11.02 -5.37
C LEU A 138 10.76 -10.38 -5.21
N SER A 139 10.08 -10.22 -6.33
CA SER A 139 8.65 -9.91 -6.34
C SER A 139 7.87 -11.21 -6.22
N VAL A 140 7.12 -11.35 -5.15
CA VAL A 140 6.30 -12.53 -4.87
C VAL A 140 4.81 -12.19 -5.02
N PRO A 141 3.96 -13.16 -5.38
CA PRO A 141 2.51 -12.96 -5.38
C PRO A 141 2.01 -12.59 -3.98
N ALA A 142 1.09 -11.65 -3.94
CA ALA A 142 0.35 -11.25 -2.76
C ALA A 142 -1.09 -10.88 -3.18
N GLU A 143 -1.84 -10.21 -2.33
CA GLU A 143 -3.19 -9.75 -2.66
C GLU A 143 -3.25 -8.23 -2.75
N LEU A 144 -4.23 -7.71 -3.49
CA LEU A 144 -4.54 -6.29 -3.50
C LEU A 144 -5.09 -5.92 -2.11
N ALA A 145 -4.86 -4.68 -1.69
CA ALA A 145 -5.44 -4.18 -0.45
C ALA A 145 -6.98 -4.12 -0.56
N ASP A 146 -7.67 -4.59 0.50
CA ASP A 146 -9.12 -4.43 0.65
C ASP A 146 -9.49 -2.99 0.97
N ALA A 147 -8.63 -2.32 1.73
CA ALA A 147 -8.73 -0.91 2.05
C ALA A 147 -7.42 -0.17 1.79
N ILE A 148 -7.51 1.01 1.20
CA ILE A 148 -6.41 1.96 1.05
C ILE A 148 -6.81 3.27 1.72
N ILE A 149 -6.03 3.68 2.73
CA ILE A 149 -6.30 4.91 3.49
C ILE A 149 -5.05 5.79 3.43
N VAL A 150 -5.17 6.93 2.77
CA VAL A 150 -4.08 7.88 2.53
C VAL A 150 -4.34 9.17 3.29
N ASP A 151 -3.49 9.45 4.27
CA ASP A 151 -3.49 10.74 4.96
C ASP A 151 -2.53 11.70 4.27
N THR A 152 -3.06 12.79 3.72
CA THR A 152 -2.25 13.76 2.97
C THR A 152 -1.24 14.48 3.86
N HIS A 153 -1.52 14.69 5.15
CA HIS A 153 -0.53 15.26 6.09
C HIS A 153 0.62 14.29 6.36
N ALA A 154 0.33 12.98 6.48
CA ALA A 154 1.37 11.97 6.65
C ALA A 154 2.29 11.93 5.41
N ILE A 155 1.71 11.93 4.20
CA ILE A 155 2.48 11.98 2.95
C ILE A 155 3.35 13.25 2.87
N LEU A 156 2.80 14.43 3.22
CA LEU A 156 3.52 15.70 3.20
C LEU A 156 4.63 15.79 4.26
N SER A 157 4.50 15.08 5.37
CA SER A 157 5.53 15.03 6.42
C SER A 157 6.75 14.17 6.02
N ALA A 158 6.60 13.31 5.01
CA ALA A 158 7.67 12.46 4.53
C ALA A 158 8.75 13.28 3.78
N PRO A 159 10.02 12.84 3.80
CA PRO A 159 11.08 13.49 3.05
C PRO A 159 10.75 13.62 1.56
N ALA A 160 11.00 14.81 0.97
CA ALA A 160 10.69 15.13 -0.43
C ALA A 160 11.26 14.12 -1.45
N LYS A 161 12.36 13.44 -1.11
CA LYS A 161 12.94 12.37 -1.96
C LYS A 161 11.94 11.24 -2.27
N PHE A 162 10.97 10.98 -1.39
CA PHE A 162 9.97 9.95 -1.64
C PHE A 162 8.95 10.38 -2.68
N ILE A 163 8.58 11.67 -2.71
CA ILE A 163 7.74 12.21 -3.79
C ILE A 163 8.47 12.11 -5.13
N LEU A 164 9.76 12.48 -5.17
CA LEU A 164 10.58 12.35 -6.38
C LEU A 164 10.71 10.89 -6.83
N SER A 165 10.81 9.95 -5.88
CA SER A 165 10.81 8.52 -6.19
C SER A 165 9.49 8.08 -6.84
N GLY A 166 8.35 8.53 -6.32
CA GLY A 166 7.03 8.25 -6.90
C GLY A 166 6.87 8.85 -8.31
N VAL A 167 7.41 10.04 -8.54
CA VAL A 167 7.50 10.61 -9.90
C VAL A 167 8.25 9.68 -10.84
N GLY A 168 9.42 9.17 -10.42
CA GLY A 168 10.20 8.20 -11.19
C GLY A 168 9.43 6.90 -11.45
N ASP A 169 8.71 6.40 -10.45
CA ASP A 169 7.86 5.21 -10.58
C ASP A 169 6.73 5.40 -11.59
N MET A 170 6.08 6.56 -11.57
CA MET A 170 5.07 6.89 -12.58
C MET A 170 5.66 7.01 -13.99
N MET A 171 6.83 7.60 -14.14
CA MET A 171 7.50 7.71 -15.44
C MET A 171 7.95 6.35 -15.98
N ALA A 172 8.37 5.43 -15.11
CA ALA A 172 8.76 4.06 -15.50
C ALA A 172 7.60 3.29 -16.16
N LYS A 173 6.35 3.64 -15.88
CA LYS A 173 5.19 3.02 -16.53
C LYS A 173 5.13 3.28 -18.05
N ILE A 174 5.73 4.37 -18.51
CA ILE A 174 5.82 4.65 -19.95
C ILE A 174 6.63 3.55 -20.64
N THR A 175 7.83 3.27 -20.13
CA THR A 175 8.70 2.23 -20.69
C THR A 175 8.12 0.84 -20.48
N ALA A 176 7.55 0.56 -19.30
CA ALA A 176 6.92 -0.71 -18.99
C ALA A 176 5.77 -1.06 -19.96
N VAL A 177 4.95 -0.07 -20.37
CA VAL A 177 3.90 -0.29 -21.37
C VAL A 177 4.50 -0.60 -22.75
N TYR A 178 5.59 0.06 -23.15
CA TYR A 178 6.28 -0.24 -24.40
C TYR A 178 6.88 -1.65 -24.39
N ASP A 179 7.55 -2.03 -23.30
CA ASP A 179 8.15 -3.36 -23.16
C ASP A 179 7.07 -4.43 -23.23
N TRP A 180 5.94 -4.25 -22.54
CA TRP A 180 4.84 -5.19 -22.60
C TRP A 180 4.20 -5.31 -23.98
N GLN A 181 4.04 -4.18 -24.70
CA GLN A 181 3.55 -4.20 -26.08
C GLN A 181 4.54 -4.94 -27.00
N PHE A 182 5.84 -4.73 -26.82
CA PHE A 182 6.88 -5.45 -27.58
C PHE A 182 6.86 -6.95 -27.30
N GLU A 183 6.76 -7.35 -26.03
CA GLU A 183 6.64 -8.77 -25.64
C GLU A 183 5.40 -9.42 -26.27
N ALA A 184 4.25 -8.75 -26.19
CA ALA A 184 3.01 -9.26 -26.75
C ALA A 184 3.08 -9.41 -28.28
N ALA A 185 3.66 -8.43 -28.98
CA ALA A 185 3.87 -8.50 -30.42
C ALA A 185 4.79 -9.64 -30.87
N ASN A 186 5.69 -10.10 -29.98
CA ASN A 186 6.62 -11.21 -30.23
C ASN A 186 6.12 -12.54 -29.61
N GLY A 187 4.93 -12.59 -29.06
CA GLY A 187 4.31 -13.82 -28.52
C GLY A 187 4.84 -14.25 -27.15
N TYR A 188 5.57 -13.38 -26.43
CA TYR A 188 6.12 -13.69 -25.11
C TYR A 188 5.13 -13.42 -23.96
N SER A 189 4.13 -12.55 -24.17
CA SER A 189 3.10 -12.23 -23.18
C SER A 189 1.76 -11.98 -23.85
N VAL A 190 0.71 -11.85 -23.02
CA VAL A 190 -0.63 -11.44 -23.47
C VAL A 190 -0.90 -10.02 -22.95
N LEU A 191 -1.22 -9.11 -23.86
CA LEU A 191 -1.53 -7.74 -23.52
C LEU A 191 -2.95 -7.65 -22.94
N ASN A 192 -3.10 -6.88 -21.85
CA ASN A 192 -4.40 -6.49 -21.32
C ASN A 192 -4.66 -5.02 -21.66
N ASP A 193 -5.51 -4.77 -22.62
CA ASP A 193 -5.81 -3.42 -23.14
C ASP A 193 -6.35 -2.48 -22.04
N THR A 194 -7.15 -3.01 -21.12
CA THR A 194 -7.68 -2.21 -19.99
C THR A 194 -6.56 -1.76 -19.05
N ALA A 195 -5.63 -2.66 -18.70
CA ALA A 195 -4.49 -2.31 -17.86
C ALA A 195 -3.58 -1.28 -18.54
N VAL A 196 -3.33 -1.43 -19.85
CA VAL A 196 -2.58 -0.44 -20.64
C VAL A 196 -3.27 0.91 -20.65
N MET A 197 -4.59 0.93 -20.82
CA MET A 197 -5.38 2.18 -20.79
C MET A 197 -5.29 2.87 -19.44
N ILE A 198 -5.44 2.14 -18.34
CA ILE A 198 -5.33 2.68 -16.98
C ILE A 198 -3.92 3.26 -16.75
N ALA A 199 -2.87 2.49 -17.09
CA ALA A 199 -1.48 2.94 -16.93
C ALA A 199 -1.19 4.22 -17.74
N LYS A 200 -1.64 4.29 -19.00
CA LYS A 200 -1.48 5.49 -19.84
C LYS A 200 -2.26 6.68 -19.30
N ASN A 201 -3.48 6.47 -18.79
CA ASN A 201 -4.26 7.55 -18.20
C ASN A 201 -3.61 8.10 -16.93
N ALA A 202 -3.08 7.25 -16.07
CA ALA A 202 -2.34 7.67 -14.88
C ALA A 202 -1.12 8.55 -15.25
N VAL A 203 -0.30 8.10 -16.21
CA VAL A 203 0.86 8.87 -16.70
C VAL A 203 0.43 10.19 -17.33
N ASN A 204 -0.60 10.20 -18.17
CA ASN A 204 -1.09 11.41 -18.84
C ASN A 204 -1.66 12.43 -17.84
N SER A 205 -2.35 11.98 -16.83
CA SER A 205 -2.87 12.83 -15.76
C SER A 205 -1.71 13.49 -15.01
N PHE A 206 -0.72 12.69 -14.65
CA PHE A 206 0.49 13.17 -13.99
C PHE A 206 1.29 14.16 -14.87
N ALA A 207 1.49 13.87 -16.16
CA ALA A 207 2.27 14.73 -17.08
C ALA A 207 1.64 16.10 -17.33
N ARG A 208 0.37 16.30 -17.02
CA ARG A 208 -0.34 17.60 -17.14
C ARG A 208 -0.18 18.49 -15.92
N LEU A 209 0.39 17.97 -14.83
CA LEU A 209 0.56 18.74 -13.61
C LEU A 209 1.77 19.68 -13.72
N PRO A 210 1.72 20.88 -13.12
CA PRO A 210 2.85 21.82 -13.18
C PRO A 210 4.07 21.25 -12.44
N PHE A 211 5.25 21.42 -13.03
CA PHE A 211 6.52 20.87 -12.50
C PHE A 211 7.02 21.49 -11.18
N ASP A 212 6.38 22.52 -10.65
CA ASP A 212 6.70 23.13 -9.35
C ASP A 212 6.07 22.38 -8.14
N MET A 213 5.81 21.10 -8.33
CA MET A 213 5.03 20.24 -7.43
C MET A 213 5.66 20.01 -6.06
N VAL A 214 6.98 20.07 -5.96
CA VAL A 214 7.70 19.82 -4.70
C VAL A 214 7.43 20.90 -3.65
N GLU A 215 6.99 22.08 -4.09
CA GLU A 215 6.74 23.24 -3.23
C GLU A 215 5.24 23.48 -2.95
N LYS A 216 4.32 22.74 -3.59
CA LYS A 216 2.87 22.98 -3.45
C LYS A 216 2.14 21.84 -2.77
N PRO A 217 1.61 22.03 -1.55
CA PRO A 217 0.77 21.06 -0.85
C PRO A 217 -0.50 20.65 -1.63
N VAL A 218 -0.94 21.48 -2.59
CA VAL A 218 -2.17 21.27 -3.39
C VAL A 218 -2.10 20.02 -4.25
N PHE A 219 -0.92 19.63 -4.69
CA PHE A 219 -0.73 18.48 -5.58
C PHE A 219 -1.11 17.12 -4.94
N ILE A 220 -0.99 17.00 -3.63
CA ILE A 220 -1.32 15.77 -2.91
C ILE A 220 -2.83 15.71 -2.58
N ARG A 221 -3.56 16.82 -2.75
CA ARG A 221 -4.99 16.92 -2.46
C ARG A 221 -5.90 16.56 -3.64
N GLU A 222 -5.36 16.52 -4.85
CA GLU A 222 -6.05 16.14 -6.09
C GLU A 222 -5.55 14.77 -6.60
#